data_d8308bf8547be839eb7f80e2f83b5144
#
_entry.id   d8308bf8547be839eb7f80e2f83b5144
#
_cell.length_a   1.000
_cell.length_b   1.000
_cell.length_c   1.000
_cell.angle_alpha   90.00
_cell.angle_beta   90.00
_cell.angle_gamma   90.00
#
_symmetry.space_group_name_H-M   'P 1'
#
loop_
_entity.id
_entity.type
_entity.pdbx_description
1 polymer ?
#
loop_
_entity_poly.entity_id
_entity_poly.type
_entity_poly.pdbx_seq_one_letter_code
_entity_poly.pdbx_strand_id
1 'polypeptide(L)'
;MSNRHFFAICSFMLLLSLACSSCSTAKDTISSDVQSTPPTTASDSTTSMDDSEPISTASFVKAGNGPLVSLDSGIYEAQIVYENSCSIFYTDPVQEKRIYLCGTPNCTHDNESCPAYFSTPGRTYPPMLLTNGKKILLMFTEALEGSNPSMISIDLDGSNRQTVFELASNQYVRGNFYISNDDIYFDVVQTDPDSSSHYQLWHANIESKEAQKVADLGSDEQFYYLCGCAGSKLCFATIDSNSNIKYYLSAPQELNFDAPFYTDNSGHADSFVSNGFLYTISEEGECV
;
A
#
# COMPACT_ATOMS: atom_id res chain seq x y z
N MET A 1 11.71 10.76 -41.62
CA MET A 1 11.81 9.31 -41.59
C MET A 1 11.90 8.95 -40.14
N SER A 2 10.85 8.75 -39.65
CA SER A 2 10.02 7.62 -39.14
C SER A 2 10.36 7.30 -37.69
N ASN A 3 9.74 8.04 -36.71
CA ASN A 3 9.62 7.66 -35.31
C ASN A 3 8.22 7.05 -35.10
N ARG A 4 8.14 5.74 -35.27
CA ARG A 4 6.95 4.96 -34.86
C ARG A 4 7.48 3.65 -34.28
N HIS A 5 7.65 3.59 -32.96
CA HIS A 5 7.64 2.35 -32.15
C HIS A 5 7.95 2.71 -30.68
N PHE A 6 6.99 3.32 -30.00
CA PHE A 6 7.02 3.38 -28.51
C PHE A 6 5.61 3.63 -27.95
N PHE A 7 4.64 2.82 -28.38
CA PHE A 7 3.31 2.81 -27.76
C PHE A 7 2.69 1.42 -27.94
N ALA A 8 3.13 0.45 -27.19
CA ALA A 8 2.44 -0.85 -27.15
C ALA A 8 2.93 -1.73 -25.97
N ILE A 9 2.94 -1.27 -24.73
CA ILE A 9 3.01 -2.14 -23.54
C ILE A 9 2.29 -1.43 -22.39
N CYS A 10 1.04 -1.08 -22.50
CA CYS A 10 0.20 -0.66 -21.38
C CYS A 10 -1.28 -0.92 -21.67
N SER A 11 -1.62 -2.10 -22.16
CA SER A 11 -3.03 -2.40 -22.41
C SER A 11 -3.30 -3.91 -22.34
N PHE A 12 -2.94 -4.54 -21.20
CA PHE A 12 -3.32 -5.94 -20.95
C PHE A 12 -3.40 -6.26 -19.45
N MET A 13 -4.18 -5.49 -18.70
CA MET A 13 -4.58 -5.88 -17.35
C MET A 13 -5.95 -5.30 -17.00
N LEU A 14 -6.96 -5.72 -17.76
CA LEU A 14 -8.34 -5.46 -17.35
C LEU A 14 -9.22 -6.55 -17.94
N LEU A 15 -9.27 -7.72 -17.30
CA LEU A 15 -10.32 -8.73 -17.42
C LEU A 15 -9.95 -9.97 -16.61
N LEU A 16 -10.20 -9.97 -15.29
CA LEU A 16 -10.52 -11.19 -14.53
C LEU A 16 -11.04 -10.80 -13.13
N SER A 17 -12.28 -10.41 -13.08
CA SER A 17 -13.04 -10.39 -11.82
C SER A 17 -14.47 -10.75 -12.14
N LEU A 18 -14.78 -12.05 -12.12
CA LEU A 18 -16.14 -12.58 -11.98
C LEU A 18 -16.05 -14.11 -11.97
N ALA A 19 -16.07 -14.71 -10.80
CA ALA A 19 -16.73 -15.98 -10.49
C ALA A 19 -16.17 -16.63 -9.21
N CYS A 20 -16.79 -16.36 -8.08
CA CYS A 20 -16.88 -17.33 -7.00
C CYS A 20 -18.16 -17.04 -6.19
N SER A 21 -19.27 -17.49 -6.70
CA SER A 21 -20.48 -17.74 -5.93
C SER A 21 -20.72 -19.22 -5.95
N SER A 22 -20.72 -19.80 -4.79
CA SER A 22 -21.52 -20.93 -4.30
C SER A 22 -20.67 -21.91 -3.47
N CYS A 23 -20.87 -21.88 -2.17
CA CYS A 23 -20.62 -23.05 -1.35
C CYS A 23 -21.87 -23.30 -0.52
N SER A 24 -22.57 -24.34 -0.92
CA SER A 24 -23.73 -24.90 -0.24
C SER A 24 -23.32 -25.73 0.96
N THR A 25 -24.05 -25.57 2.03
CA THR A 25 -24.10 -26.39 3.24
C THR A 25 -24.30 -27.88 2.96
N ALA A 26 -23.48 -28.72 3.57
CA ALA A 26 -23.85 -30.09 3.86
C ALA A 26 -23.46 -30.40 5.32
N LYS A 27 -24.46 -30.68 6.14
CA LYS A 27 -24.36 -31.37 7.43
C LYS A 27 -24.18 -32.84 7.14
N ASP A 28 -23.20 -33.47 7.75
CA ASP A 28 -23.31 -34.88 8.09
C ASP A 28 -22.59 -35.17 9.41
N THR A 29 -23.35 -35.76 10.29
CA THR A 29 -23.04 -36.28 11.61
C THR A 29 -22.57 -37.71 11.46
N ILE A 30 -21.39 -38.08 11.91
CA ILE A 30 -21.10 -39.47 12.32
C ILE A 30 -20.15 -39.45 13.51
N SER A 31 -20.63 -40.10 14.57
CA SER A 31 -19.95 -40.52 15.79
C SER A 31 -19.12 -41.79 15.53
N SER A 32 -17.94 -41.90 16.11
CA SER A 32 -17.53 -43.10 16.85
C SER A 32 -16.10 -42.97 17.40
N ASP A 33 -15.98 -43.36 18.65
CA ASP A 33 -14.82 -43.61 19.49
C ASP A 33 -13.69 -44.39 18.84
N VAL A 34 -12.43 -43.93 19.02
CA VAL A 34 -11.28 -44.82 19.26
C VAL A 34 -10.30 -44.17 20.21
N GLN A 35 -10.14 -44.78 21.34
CA GLN A 35 -9.20 -44.53 22.42
C GLN A 35 -7.82 -45.09 22.02
N SER A 36 -6.75 -44.31 22.07
CA SER A 36 -5.39 -44.78 22.19
C SER A 36 -4.48 -43.81 22.91
N THR A 37 -3.80 -44.33 23.89
CA THR A 37 -2.91 -43.80 24.90
C THR A 37 -1.67 -43.05 24.37
N PRO A 38 -1.09 -42.13 25.17
CA PRO A 38 0.06 -41.31 24.76
C PRO A 38 1.42 -41.97 25.06
N PRO A 39 2.48 -41.63 24.35
CA PRO A 39 3.84 -41.80 24.83
C PRO A 39 4.39 -40.53 25.47
N THR A 40 5.12 -40.78 26.47
CA THR A 40 5.77 -40.04 27.52
C THR A 40 6.88 -39.08 27.03
N THR A 41 6.88 -37.86 27.65
CA THR A 41 8.02 -36.99 28.01
C THR A 41 9.18 -36.75 27.06
N ALA A 42 9.27 -35.53 26.58
CA ALA A 42 10.54 -34.82 26.36
C ALA A 42 10.47 -33.42 27.01
N SER A 43 11.50 -33.15 27.72
CA SER A 43 11.86 -32.11 28.64
C SER A 43 11.48 -30.69 28.22
N ASP A 44 10.79 -30.03 29.11
CA ASP A 44 10.43 -28.64 29.19
C ASP A 44 11.69 -27.80 29.43
N SER A 45 11.98 -26.87 28.50
CA SER A 45 12.79 -25.69 28.77
C SER A 45 11.96 -24.46 28.38
N THR A 46 11.05 -24.12 29.29
CA THR A 46 10.36 -22.83 29.30
C THR A 46 11.36 -21.73 29.53
N THR A 47 11.80 -21.08 28.47
CA THR A 47 12.33 -19.72 28.54
C THR A 47 11.13 -18.81 28.41
N SER A 48 10.65 -18.29 29.53
CA SER A 48 9.67 -17.21 29.60
C SER A 48 10.32 -15.95 29.02
N MET A 49 10.03 -15.63 27.76
CA MET A 49 10.15 -14.28 27.26
C MET A 49 8.82 -13.57 27.55
N ASP A 50 8.81 -12.94 28.73
CA ASP A 50 7.87 -11.89 29.05
C ASP A 50 8.47 -10.57 28.55
N ASP A 51 8.24 -10.29 27.27
CA ASP A 51 8.37 -8.98 26.66
C ASP A 51 7.16 -8.80 25.76
N SER A 52 6.07 -8.34 26.38
CA SER A 52 4.93 -7.76 25.67
C SER A 52 5.37 -6.41 25.09
N GLU A 53 6.15 -6.42 24.03
CA GLU A 53 6.27 -5.28 23.13
C GLU A 53 4.86 -4.93 22.67
N PRO A 54 4.46 -3.64 22.73
CA PRO A 54 3.15 -3.22 22.22
C PRO A 54 3.08 -3.63 20.73
N ILE A 55 2.01 -4.35 20.39
CA ILE A 55 1.74 -4.76 19.01
C ILE A 55 1.90 -3.52 18.13
N SER A 56 2.94 -3.49 17.32
CA SER A 56 3.20 -2.41 16.39
C SER A 56 1.98 -2.28 15.49
N THR A 57 1.35 -1.11 15.46
CA THR A 57 0.27 -0.78 14.53
C THR A 57 0.79 -0.57 13.09
N ALA A 58 2.02 -1.00 12.83
CA ALA A 58 2.65 -0.88 11.55
C ALA A 58 1.92 -1.72 10.50
N SER A 59 1.64 -1.11 9.37
CA SER A 59 1.03 -1.77 8.22
C SER A 59 1.80 -1.47 6.94
N PHE A 60 1.85 -2.45 6.06
CA PHE A 60 2.35 -2.27 4.70
C PHE A 60 1.17 -2.20 3.74
N VAL A 61 1.18 -1.20 2.86
CA VAL A 61 0.17 -1.01 1.82
C VAL A 61 0.88 -1.02 0.47
N LYS A 62 0.52 -1.99 -0.37
CA LYS A 62 1.07 -2.13 -1.73
C LYS A 62 0.28 -1.29 -2.72
N ALA A 63 0.95 -0.83 -3.77
CA ALA A 63 0.33 -0.26 -4.96
C ALA A 63 -0.78 -1.20 -5.48
N GLY A 64 -1.95 -0.65 -5.75
CA GLY A 64 -3.11 -1.43 -6.20
C GLY A 64 -4.19 -1.67 -5.15
N ASN A 65 -3.98 -1.31 -3.88
CA ASN A 65 -5.05 -1.35 -2.88
C ASN A 65 -6.21 -0.39 -3.19
N GLY A 66 -6.04 0.45 -4.23
CA GLY A 66 -7.12 1.24 -4.80
C GLY A 66 -7.61 2.39 -3.91
N PRO A 67 -8.78 2.91 -4.24
CA PRO A 67 -9.35 4.07 -3.56
C PRO A 67 -10.22 3.70 -2.35
N LEU A 68 -9.92 2.59 -1.67
CA LEU A 68 -10.77 2.07 -0.60
C LEU A 68 -9.97 1.68 0.63
N VAL A 69 -10.47 2.07 1.81
CA VAL A 69 -9.95 1.68 3.12
C VAL A 69 -11.11 1.15 3.97
N SER A 70 -10.90 0.01 4.63
CA SER A 70 -11.83 -0.57 5.58
C SER A 70 -11.24 -0.47 6.99
N LEU A 71 -12.02 0.09 7.92
CA LEU A 71 -11.74 0.17 9.35
C LEU A 71 -12.93 -0.43 10.12
N ASP A 72 -12.74 -0.67 11.41
CA ASP A 72 -13.85 -1.13 12.28
C ASP A 72 -15.01 -0.14 12.29
N SER A 73 -14.72 1.15 12.11
CA SER A 73 -15.72 2.22 12.04
C SER A 73 -16.52 2.24 10.73
N GLY A 74 -16.03 1.62 9.66
CA GLY A 74 -16.70 1.60 8.35
C GLY A 74 -15.74 1.60 7.17
N ILE A 75 -16.32 1.77 5.97
CA ILE A 75 -15.60 1.75 4.70
C ILE A 75 -15.50 3.17 4.14
N TYR A 76 -14.28 3.57 3.82
CA TYR A 76 -13.96 4.86 3.19
C TYR A 76 -13.57 4.62 1.74
N GLU A 77 -14.11 5.42 0.83
CA GLU A 77 -13.91 5.25 -0.60
C GLU A 77 -13.73 6.61 -1.29
N ALA A 78 -12.72 6.72 -2.15
CA ALA A 78 -12.53 7.85 -3.05
C ALA A 78 -13.13 7.52 -4.42
N GLN A 79 -13.94 8.41 -4.98
CA GLN A 79 -14.51 8.25 -6.32
C GLN A 79 -14.41 9.53 -7.13
N ILE A 80 -14.15 9.40 -8.43
CA ILE A 80 -14.36 10.48 -9.39
C ILE A 80 -15.89 10.66 -9.54
N VAL A 81 -16.40 11.83 -9.19
CA VAL A 81 -17.83 12.12 -9.22
C VAL A 81 -18.21 12.99 -10.41
N TYR A 82 -17.31 13.85 -10.85
CA TYR A 82 -17.44 14.69 -12.04
C TYR A 82 -16.09 14.77 -12.75
N GLU A 83 -16.10 15.25 -13.98
CA GLU A 83 -14.86 15.59 -14.67
C GLU A 83 -14.00 16.52 -13.79
N ASN A 84 -12.74 16.14 -13.56
CA ASN A 84 -11.79 16.87 -12.73
C ASN A 84 -12.14 16.99 -11.24
N SER A 85 -12.99 16.10 -10.70
CA SER A 85 -13.28 16.10 -9.26
C SER A 85 -13.43 14.71 -8.68
N CYS A 86 -12.97 14.57 -7.45
CA CYS A 86 -13.06 13.37 -6.63
C CYS A 86 -13.78 13.68 -5.32
N SER A 87 -14.56 12.76 -4.81
CA SER A 87 -15.15 12.86 -3.48
C SER A 87 -14.84 11.62 -2.63
N ILE A 88 -14.75 11.86 -1.31
CA ILE A 88 -14.59 10.79 -0.34
C ILE A 88 -15.97 10.46 0.24
N PHE A 89 -16.26 9.17 0.24
CA PHE A 89 -17.47 8.61 0.82
C PHE A 89 -17.13 7.76 2.03
N TYR A 90 -18.07 7.75 2.97
CA TYR A 90 -18.10 6.84 4.10
C TYR A 90 -19.31 5.93 4.00
N THR A 91 -19.13 4.64 4.21
CA THR A 91 -20.21 3.65 4.29
C THR A 91 -20.22 3.03 5.67
N ASP A 92 -21.33 3.20 6.38
CA ASP A 92 -21.62 2.48 7.63
C ASP A 92 -22.08 1.06 7.28
N PRO A 93 -21.32 0.01 7.63
CA PRO A 93 -21.66 -1.36 7.29
C PRO A 93 -22.88 -1.90 8.07
N VAL A 94 -23.21 -1.30 9.21
CA VAL A 94 -24.37 -1.70 10.04
C VAL A 94 -25.69 -1.10 9.52
N GLN A 95 -25.64 0.17 9.13
CA GLN A 95 -26.79 0.89 8.61
C GLN A 95 -26.93 0.74 7.08
N GLU A 96 -25.94 0.15 6.41
CA GLU A 96 -25.84 0.05 4.94
C GLU A 96 -25.99 1.42 4.25
N LYS A 97 -25.55 2.48 4.94
CA LYS A 97 -25.72 3.85 4.49
C LYS A 97 -24.39 4.42 4.00
N ARG A 98 -24.40 4.88 2.76
CA ARG A 98 -23.27 5.59 2.14
C ARG A 98 -23.56 7.08 2.10
N ILE A 99 -22.62 7.89 2.59
CA ILE A 99 -22.71 9.36 2.62
C ILE A 99 -21.36 9.96 2.18
N TYR A 100 -21.37 11.25 1.80
CA TYR A 100 -20.13 12.01 1.69
C TYR A 100 -19.45 12.12 3.06
N LEU A 101 -18.13 11.99 3.09
CA LEU A 101 -17.35 12.20 4.33
C LEU A 101 -17.30 13.70 4.66
N CYS A 102 -18.43 14.24 5.03
CA CYS A 102 -18.64 15.66 5.29
C CYS A 102 -19.69 15.87 6.38
N GLY A 103 -19.28 16.49 7.47
CA GLY A 103 -20.17 16.83 8.58
C GLY A 103 -20.85 18.21 8.44
N THR A 104 -20.61 18.96 7.36
CA THR A 104 -21.16 20.30 7.17
C THR A 104 -22.64 20.25 6.80
N PRO A 105 -23.55 20.84 7.59
CA PRO A 105 -24.98 20.89 7.29
C PRO A 105 -25.26 21.63 5.97
N ASN A 106 -26.15 21.08 5.15
CA ASN A 106 -26.57 21.63 3.84
C ASN A 106 -25.42 21.84 2.84
N CYS A 107 -24.34 21.06 2.96
CA CYS A 107 -23.25 21.08 2.01
C CYS A 107 -23.70 20.51 0.66
N THR A 108 -23.36 21.19 -0.43
CA THR A 108 -23.68 20.72 -1.81
C THR A 108 -22.69 19.68 -2.33
N HIS A 109 -21.52 19.55 -1.67
CA HIS A 109 -20.42 18.62 -1.98
C HIS A 109 -19.84 18.77 -3.40
N ASP A 110 -19.86 19.99 -3.94
CA ASP A 110 -19.50 20.29 -5.34
C ASP A 110 -18.33 21.28 -5.48
N ASN A 111 -17.68 21.66 -4.38
CA ASN A 111 -16.57 22.59 -4.39
C ASN A 111 -15.61 22.41 -3.20
N GLU A 112 -14.47 23.11 -3.24
CA GLU A 112 -13.37 22.99 -2.27
C GLU A 112 -13.71 23.43 -0.83
N SER A 113 -14.86 24.07 -0.60
CA SER A 113 -15.32 24.34 0.77
C SER A 113 -15.87 23.09 1.48
N CYS A 114 -16.15 22.04 0.72
CA CYS A 114 -16.53 20.73 1.25
C CYS A 114 -15.28 19.91 1.57
N PRO A 115 -15.11 19.41 2.81
CA PRO A 115 -13.94 18.60 3.15
C PRO A 115 -13.85 17.28 2.37
N ALA A 116 -14.98 16.76 1.90
CA ALA A 116 -15.02 15.54 1.11
C ALA A 116 -14.74 15.76 -0.40
N TYR A 117 -14.72 17.01 -0.88
CA TYR A 117 -14.49 17.31 -2.29
C TYR A 117 -13.03 17.67 -2.55
N PHE A 118 -12.49 17.18 -3.67
CA PHE A 118 -11.13 17.43 -4.14
C PHE A 118 -11.15 17.75 -5.64
N SER A 119 -10.56 18.87 -6.03
CA SER A 119 -10.27 19.15 -7.43
C SER A 119 -9.15 18.22 -7.91
N THR A 120 -9.39 17.53 -9.02
CA THR A 120 -8.47 16.54 -9.58
C THR A 120 -8.32 16.74 -11.09
N PRO A 121 -7.81 17.91 -11.54
CA PRO A 121 -7.72 18.23 -12.96
C PRO A 121 -6.87 17.18 -13.70
N GLY A 122 -7.36 16.75 -14.86
CA GLY A 122 -6.71 15.74 -15.70
C GLY A 122 -6.69 14.32 -15.18
N ARG A 123 -7.23 14.05 -13.97
CA ARG A 123 -7.24 12.69 -13.39
C ARG A 123 -8.48 11.93 -13.82
N THR A 124 -8.27 10.72 -14.31
CA THR A 124 -9.32 9.78 -14.68
C THR A 124 -9.55 8.69 -13.63
N TYR A 125 -8.71 8.64 -12.60
CA TYR A 125 -8.80 7.70 -11.48
C TYR A 125 -8.67 8.45 -10.15
N PRO A 126 -9.34 7.96 -9.10
CA PRO A 126 -9.29 8.57 -7.79
C PRO A 126 -7.91 8.38 -7.14
N PRO A 127 -7.56 9.22 -6.12
CA PRO A 127 -6.37 9.01 -5.33
C PRO A 127 -6.41 7.67 -4.60
N MET A 128 -5.24 7.14 -4.30
CA MET A 128 -5.12 6.00 -3.41
C MET A 128 -5.50 6.42 -1.98
N LEU A 129 -6.29 5.61 -1.31
CA LEU A 129 -6.58 5.79 0.11
C LEU A 129 -5.70 4.89 0.97
N LEU A 130 -5.16 5.48 2.04
CA LEU A 130 -4.38 4.84 3.07
C LEU A 130 -4.93 5.25 4.44
N THR A 131 -4.49 4.60 5.51
CA THR A 131 -4.86 4.98 6.88
C THR A 131 -3.78 4.57 7.88
N ASN A 132 -3.64 5.36 8.94
CA ASN A 132 -2.92 4.99 10.16
C ASN A 132 -3.86 4.56 11.29
N GLY A 133 -5.15 4.28 10.98
CA GLY A 133 -6.19 3.94 11.93
C GLY A 133 -6.87 5.15 12.60
N LYS A 134 -6.29 6.36 12.49
CA LYS A 134 -6.82 7.60 13.08
C LYS A 134 -7.27 8.60 12.02
N LYS A 135 -6.63 8.57 10.86
CA LYS A 135 -6.88 9.49 9.73
C LYS A 135 -6.99 8.70 8.43
N ILE A 136 -7.70 9.25 7.47
CA ILE A 136 -7.67 8.84 6.07
C ILE A 136 -6.61 9.69 5.36
N LEU A 137 -5.76 9.04 4.59
CA LEU A 137 -4.70 9.67 3.82
C LEU A 137 -5.00 9.48 2.33
N LEU A 138 -5.04 10.59 1.61
CA LEU A 138 -5.23 10.60 0.16
C LEU A 138 -3.88 10.79 -0.50
N MET A 139 -3.44 9.81 -1.29
CA MET A 139 -2.18 9.88 -2.01
C MET A 139 -2.42 10.13 -3.50
N PHE A 140 -1.97 11.27 -3.99
CA PHE A 140 -1.86 11.63 -5.39
C PHE A 140 -0.44 11.30 -5.86
N THR A 141 -0.28 10.20 -6.60
CA THR A 141 1.02 9.58 -6.86
C THR A 141 1.86 10.28 -7.91
N GLU A 142 1.25 11.05 -8.80
CA GLU A 142 1.92 11.68 -9.93
C GLU A 142 1.45 13.12 -10.17
N ALA A 143 2.28 13.91 -10.85
CA ALA A 143 1.93 15.24 -11.28
C ALA A 143 1.02 15.19 -12.51
N LEU A 144 -0.08 15.94 -12.49
CA LEU A 144 -1.00 16.11 -13.62
C LEU A 144 -1.56 17.52 -13.65
N GLU A 145 -1.57 18.14 -14.84
CA GLU A 145 -2.21 19.44 -15.12
C GLU A 145 -1.99 20.54 -14.07
N GLY A 146 -0.72 20.68 -13.62
CA GLY A 146 -0.33 21.69 -12.65
C GLY A 146 -0.52 21.32 -11.18
N SER A 147 -0.90 20.08 -10.90
CA SER A 147 -0.87 19.52 -9.55
C SER A 147 0.33 18.59 -9.38
N ASN A 148 1.03 18.71 -8.26
CA ASN A 148 2.16 17.86 -7.90
C ASN A 148 1.74 16.59 -7.18
N PRO A 149 2.58 15.54 -7.14
CA PRO A 149 2.35 14.40 -6.26
C PRO A 149 2.26 14.87 -4.81
N SER A 150 1.24 14.44 -4.08
CA SER A 150 1.00 14.97 -2.74
C SER A 150 0.22 14.00 -1.88
N MET A 151 0.35 14.14 -0.57
CA MET A 151 -0.47 13.44 0.41
C MET A 151 -1.30 14.45 1.21
N ILE A 152 -2.59 14.15 1.35
CA ILE A 152 -3.53 14.92 2.15
C ILE A 152 -4.05 14.00 3.25
N SER A 153 -4.11 14.49 4.48
CA SER A 153 -4.77 13.82 5.61
C SER A 153 -6.12 14.47 5.90
N ILE A 154 -7.07 13.65 6.34
CA ILE A 154 -8.40 14.06 6.81
C ILE A 154 -8.80 13.16 7.98
N ASP A 155 -9.47 13.70 9.00
CA ASP A 155 -9.95 12.91 10.12
C ASP A 155 -11.09 11.97 9.68
N LEU A 156 -11.34 10.91 10.45
CA LEU A 156 -12.35 9.89 10.10
C LEU A 156 -13.79 10.44 10.02
N ASP A 157 -14.06 11.63 10.56
CA ASP A 157 -15.33 12.35 10.47
C ASP A 157 -15.40 13.36 9.32
N GLY A 158 -14.33 13.47 8.52
CA GLY A 158 -14.20 14.41 7.41
C GLY A 158 -13.73 15.79 7.81
N SER A 159 -13.33 16.03 9.06
CA SER A 159 -12.75 17.31 9.51
C SER A 159 -11.21 17.34 9.34
N ASN A 160 -10.60 18.49 9.63
CA ASN A 160 -9.16 18.69 9.73
C ASN A 160 -8.36 18.25 8.48
N ARG A 161 -8.91 18.53 7.28
CA ARG A 161 -8.20 18.31 6.01
C ARG A 161 -6.92 19.13 5.96
N GLN A 162 -5.79 18.47 5.72
CA GLN A 162 -4.46 19.11 5.69
C GLN A 162 -3.55 18.43 4.68
N THR A 163 -2.69 19.20 4.01
CA THR A 163 -1.59 18.66 3.21
C THR A 163 -0.49 18.18 4.14
N VAL A 164 -0.08 16.92 4.01
CA VAL A 164 1.04 16.32 4.74
C VAL A 164 2.36 16.67 4.04
N PHE A 165 2.41 16.44 2.72
CA PHE A 165 3.54 16.86 1.89
C PHE A 165 3.12 17.05 0.44
N GLU A 166 4.00 17.72 -0.30
CA GLU A 166 3.96 17.85 -1.75
C GLU A 166 5.37 17.63 -2.31
N LEU A 167 5.49 16.83 -3.37
CA LEU A 167 6.76 16.52 -4.04
C LEU A 167 6.94 17.45 -5.26
N ALA A 168 8.10 17.38 -5.90
CA ALA A 168 8.36 18.10 -7.14
C ALA A 168 7.62 17.46 -8.33
N SER A 169 7.34 18.25 -9.37
CA SER A 169 6.60 17.79 -10.55
C SER A 169 7.32 16.72 -11.37
N ASN A 170 8.64 16.56 -11.21
CA ASN A 170 9.44 15.52 -11.83
C ASN A 170 9.60 14.27 -10.94
N GLN A 171 8.82 14.17 -9.88
CA GLN A 171 8.80 13.03 -8.97
C GLN A 171 7.46 12.31 -9.08
N TYR A 172 7.44 11.00 -8.84
CA TYR A 172 6.23 10.23 -8.64
C TYR A 172 6.41 9.16 -7.56
N VAL A 173 5.33 8.79 -6.88
CA VAL A 173 5.32 7.76 -5.85
C VAL A 173 4.91 6.43 -6.47
N ARG A 174 5.68 5.38 -6.26
CA ARG A 174 5.40 4.04 -6.83
C ARG A 174 4.18 3.35 -6.22
N GLY A 175 3.73 3.84 -5.06
CA GLY A 175 2.50 3.36 -4.42
C GLY A 175 2.70 2.24 -3.41
N ASN A 176 3.94 1.97 -3.00
CA ASN A 176 4.24 1.08 -1.88
C ASN A 176 4.51 1.91 -0.62
N PHE A 177 3.81 1.59 0.46
CA PHE A 177 3.86 2.35 1.70
C PHE A 177 4.04 1.44 2.90
N TYR A 178 4.91 1.84 3.81
CA TYR A 178 4.96 1.32 5.17
C TYR A 178 4.50 2.41 6.12
N ILE A 179 3.46 2.13 6.90
CA ILE A 179 2.85 3.07 7.83
C ILE A 179 3.00 2.51 9.24
N SER A 180 3.61 3.28 10.12
CA SER A 180 3.75 2.96 11.53
C SER A 180 3.38 4.17 12.37
N ASN A 181 2.22 4.15 13.00
CA ASN A 181 1.64 5.31 13.68
C ASN A 181 1.51 6.51 12.74
N ASP A 182 2.28 7.57 12.99
CA ASP A 182 2.26 8.79 12.18
C ASP A 182 3.42 8.87 11.18
N ASP A 183 4.30 7.86 11.15
CA ASP A 183 5.43 7.76 10.25
C ASP A 183 5.09 6.93 9.01
N ILE A 184 5.46 7.45 7.85
CA ILE A 184 5.23 6.81 6.54
C ILE A 184 6.55 6.72 5.81
N TYR A 185 6.89 5.53 5.33
CA TYR A 185 8.01 5.31 4.38
C TYR A 185 7.44 4.89 3.04
N PHE A 186 7.98 5.44 1.98
CA PHE A 186 7.53 5.17 0.61
C PHE A 186 8.64 5.39 -0.41
N ASP A 187 8.51 4.73 -1.55
CA ASP A 187 9.46 4.86 -2.65
C ASP A 187 9.01 5.90 -3.66
N VAL A 188 9.94 6.77 -4.02
CA VAL A 188 9.79 7.86 -4.97
C VAL A 188 10.75 7.64 -6.14
N VAL A 189 10.27 7.88 -7.34
CA VAL A 189 11.11 7.98 -8.52
C VAL A 189 11.19 9.43 -8.95
N GLN A 190 12.39 9.94 -9.10
CA GLN A 190 12.68 11.24 -9.68
C GLN A 190 13.19 11.03 -11.10
N THR A 191 12.59 11.72 -12.06
CA THR A 191 13.04 11.71 -13.45
C THR A 191 13.76 13.00 -13.76
N ASP A 192 14.97 12.91 -14.26
CA ASP A 192 15.79 14.04 -14.66
C ASP A 192 15.48 14.49 -16.10
N PRO A 193 15.92 15.69 -16.51
CA PRO A 193 15.64 16.21 -17.85
C PRO A 193 16.19 15.35 -19.01
N ASP A 194 17.20 14.53 -18.76
CA ASP A 194 17.75 13.57 -19.73
C ASP A 194 16.98 12.24 -19.76
N SER A 195 15.89 12.14 -18.99
CA SER A 195 15.03 10.97 -18.83
C SER A 195 15.64 9.83 -18.02
N SER A 196 16.75 10.05 -17.33
CA SER A 196 17.25 9.10 -16.34
C SER A 196 16.38 9.12 -15.07
N SER A 197 16.27 7.98 -14.41
CA SER A 197 15.47 7.83 -13.20
C SER A 197 16.35 7.54 -11.99
N HIS A 198 16.02 8.17 -10.87
CA HIS A 198 16.62 7.97 -9.57
C HIS A 198 15.55 7.46 -8.58
N TYR A 199 15.82 6.32 -7.99
CA TYR A 199 14.92 5.68 -7.03
C TYR A 199 15.34 6.08 -5.62
N GLN A 200 14.38 6.46 -4.78
CA GLN A 200 14.62 7.08 -3.49
C GLN A 200 13.66 6.52 -2.45
N LEU A 201 14.15 6.32 -1.22
CA LEU A 201 13.30 6.11 -0.05
C LEU A 201 13.02 7.47 0.59
N TRP A 202 11.76 7.73 0.83
CA TRP A 202 11.27 8.91 1.54
C TRP A 202 10.60 8.53 2.84
N HIS A 203 10.70 9.44 3.80
CA HIS A 203 9.98 9.40 5.07
C HIS A 203 9.12 10.65 5.18
N ALA A 204 7.88 10.49 5.62
CA ALA A 204 6.99 11.58 6.01
C ALA A 204 6.37 11.30 7.38
N ASN A 205 6.10 12.35 8.12
CA ASN A 205 5.34 12.25 9.37
C ASN A 205 4.03 13.05 9.24
N ILE A 206 2.91 12.39 9.53
CA ILE A 206 1.56 12.92 9.32
C ILE A 206 1.28 14.13 10.21
N GLU A 207 1.76 14.11 11.45
CA GLU A 207 1.47 15.18 12.43
C GLU A 207 2.40 16.39 12.27
N SER A 208 3.72 16.16 12.10
CA SER A 208 4.68 17.26 11.87
C SER A 208 4.59 17.82 10.46
N LYS A 209 4.04 17.07 9.50
CA LYS A 209 3.94 17.43 8.07
C LYS A 209 5.31 17.66 7.42
N GLU A 210 6.30 16.95 7.90
CA GLU A 210 7.63 16.94 7.34
C GLU A 210 7.81 15.73 6.44
N ALA A 211 8.40 15.93 5.26
CA ALA A 211 8.76 14.86 4.36
C ALA A 211 10.19 15.09 3.85
N GLN A 212 10.97 14.03 3.83
CA GLN A 212 12.36 14.09 3.39
C GLN A 212 12.83 12.80 2.75
N LYS A 213 13.78 12.93 1.84
CA LYS A 213 14.51 11.79 1.31
C LYS A 213 15.37 11.18 2.43
N VAL A 214 15.25 9.89 2.66
CA VAL A 214 16.04 9.12 3.64
C VAL A 214 17.27 8.54 2.96
N ALA A 215 17.11 7.96 1.75
CA ALA A 215 18.20 7.29 1.06
C ALA A 215 17.98 7.23 -0.45
N ASP A 216 19.05 6.99 -1.20
CA ASP A 216 19.00 6.57 -2.59
C ASP A 216 18.84 5.05 -2.67
N LEU A 217 17.94 4.60 -3.53
CA LEU A 217 17.64 3.18 -3.79
C LEU A 217 18.19 2.71 -5.15
N GLY A 218 18.92 3.58 -5.88
CA GLY A 218 19.54 3.26 -7.15
C GLY A 218 19.04 4.07 -8.34
N SER A 219 19.32 3.57 -9.53
CA SER A 219 19.01 4.20 -10.81
C SER A 219 18.43 3.18 -11.80
N ASP A 220 18.18 3.59 -13.06
CA ASP A 220 17.64 2.71 -14.11
C ASP A 220 18.46 1.43 -14.35
N GLU A 221 19.76 1.45 -14.07
CA GLU A 221 20.62 0.27 -14.25
C GLU A 221 20.38 -0.79 -13.16
N GLN A 222 20.19 -0.35 -11.93
CA GLN A 222 19.88 -1.19 -10.78
C GLN A 222 19.23 -0.37 -9.69
N PHE A 223 18.09 -0.82 -9.21
CA PHE A 223 17.39 -0.19 -8.10
C PHE A 223 16.76 -1.20 -7.15
N TYR A 224 16.51 -0.72 -5.94
CA TYR A 224 15.72 -1.42 -4.93
C TYR A 224 14.35 -0.77 -4.83
N TYR A 225 13.33 -1.57 -4.54
CA TYR A 225 11.99 -1.07 -4.31
C TYR A 225 11.40 -1.64 -3.02
N LEU A 226 10.61 -0.84 -2.35
CA LEU A 226 9.91 -1.23 -1.13
C LEU A 226 8.84 -2.27 -1.49
N CYS A 227 8.86 -3.45 -0.86
CA CYS A 227 7.92 -4.53 -1.15
C CYS A 227 7.23 -5.09 0.09
N GLY A 228 7.57 -4.60 1.29
CA GLY A 228 6.94 -5.08 2.51
C GLY A 228 7.60 -4.60 3.78
N CYS A 229 7.22 -5.23 4.89
CA CYS A 229 7.86 -5.03 6.18
C CYS A 229 7.81 -6.31 7.02
N ALA A 230 8.79 -6.46 7.92
CA ALA A 230 8.83 -7.49 8.93
C ALA A 230 9.19 -6.85 10.28
N GLY A 231 8.20 -6.71 11.16
CA GLY A 231 8.32 -5.92 12.38
C GLY A 231 8.67 -4.46 12.08
N SER A 232 9.77 -3.97 12.66
CA SER A 232 10.27 -2.60 12.43
C SER A 232 11.20 -2.45 11.21
N LYS A 233 11.45 -3.54 10.46
CA LYS A 233 12.32 -3.52 9.29
C LYS A 233 11.49 -3.38 8.00
N LEU A 234 12.00 -2.60 7.07
CA LEU A 234 11.50 -2.52 5.71
C LEU A 234 12.05 -3.69 4.88
N CYS A 235 11.21 -4.24 4.02
CA CYS A 235 11.62 -5.22 3.03
C CYS A 235 11.78 -4.54 1.67
N PHE A 236 12.94 -4.75 1.07
CA PHE A 236 13.25 -4.26 -0.27
C PHE A 236 13.50 -5.44 -1.20
N ALA A 237 13.19 -5.25 -2.47
CA ALA A 237 13.54 -6.19 -3.51
C ALA A 237 14.31 -5.52 -4.65
N THR A 238 15.12 -6.30 -5.35
CA THR A 238 15.77 -5.92 -6.61
C THR A 238 15.77 -7.11 -7.55
N ILE A 239 15.84 -6.85 -8.85
CA ILE A 239 15.95 -7.87 -9.89
C ILE A 239 17.37 -7.85 -10.43
N ASP A 240 18.06 -8.98 -10.41
CA ASP A 240 19.41 -9.08 -10.98
C ASP A 240 19.39 -9.34 -12.51
N SER A 241 20.57 -9.31 -13.13
CA SER A 241 20.72 -9.53 -14.58
C SER A 241 20.27 -10.92 -15.09
N ASN A 242 20.04 -11.87 -14.18
CA ASN A 242 19.53 -13.20 -14.48
C ASN A 242 18.02 -13.32 -14.22
N SER A 243 17.34 -12.20 -13.95
CA SER A 243 15.92 -12.12 -13.57
C SER A 243 15.60 -12.77 -12.22
N ASN A 244 16.60 -13.00 -11.36
CA ASN A 244 16.33 -13.45 -10.00
C ASN A 244 15.92 -12.26 -9.14
N ILE A 245 14.93 -12.45 -8.29
CA ILE A 245 14.50 -11.43 -7.33
C ILE A 245 15.20 -11.67 -6.00
N LYS A 246 15.92 -10.66 -5.53
CA LYS A 246 16.62 -10.68 -4.25
C LYS A 246 15.92 -9.79 -3.24
N TYR A 247 15.69 -10.32 -2.05
CA TYR A 247 14.96 -9.66 -0.96
C TYR A 247 15.89 -9.32 0.20
N TYR A 248 15.73 -8.11 0.73
CA TYR A 248 16.55 -7.54 1.79
C TYR A 248 15.67 -6.99 2.91
N LEU A 249 16.10 -7.20 4.16
CA LEU A 249 15.48 -6.59 5.33
C LEU A 249 16.44 -5.57 5.93
N SER A 250 15.98 -4.34 6.05
CA SER A 250 16.81 -3.24 6.56
C SER A 250 16.03 -2.33 7.50
N ALA A 251 16.69 -1.80 8.52
CA ALA A 251 16.11 -0.75 9.32
C ALA A 251 15.99 0.53 8.49
N PRO A 252 14.90 1.31 8.63
CA PRO A 252 14.70 2.51 7.82
C PRO A 252 15.82 3.56 7.96
N GLN A 253 16.47 3.60 9.15
CA GLN A 253 17.50 4.58 9.46
C GLN A 253 18.90 4.16 9.00
N GLU A 254 19.08 2.86 8.69
CA GLU A 254 20.38 2.30 8.32
C GLU A 254 20.16 1.21 7.27
N LEU A 255 20.04 1.64 6.00
CA LEU A 255 19.81 0.71 4.90
C LEU A 255 21.06 -0.12 4.62
N ASN A 256 20.88 -1.43 4.54
CA ASN A 256 21.92 -2.39 4.22
C ASN A 256 21.41 -3.41 3.20
N PHE A 257 22.10 -3.50 2.07
CA PHE A 257 21.82 -4.41 0.97
C PHE A 257 22.99 -5.37 0.68
N ASP A 258 23.87 -5.63 1.66
CA ASP A 258 25.06 -6.48 1.46
C ASP A 258 24.70 -7.94 1.19
N ALA A 259 23.68 -8.46 1.89
CA ALA A 259 23.26 -9.85 1.72
C ALA A 259 21.75 -9.97 1.67
N PRO A 260 21.18 -10.58 0.61
CA PRO A 260 19.76 -10.90 0.59
C PRO A 260 19.43 -11.96 1.64
N PHE A 261 18.29 -11.84 2.32
CA PHE A 261 17.79 -12.90 3.19
C PHE A 261 17.12 -14.02 2.40
N TYR A 262 16.65 -13.72 1.18
CA TYR A 262 16.05 -14.68 0.26
C TYR A 262 16.33 -14.28 -1.19
N THR A 263 16.51 -15.29 -2.05
CA THR A 263 16.62 -15.11 -3.51
C THR A 263 15.63 -16.04 -4.18
N ASP A 264 14.74 -15.46 -4.97
CA ASP A 264 13.80 -16.19 -5.79
C ASP A 264 14.36 -16.36 -7.21
N ASN A 265 14.58 -17.62 -7.60
CA ASN A 265 15.08 -18.00 -8.92
C ASN A 265 13.95 -18.55 -9.82
N SER A 266 12.71 -18.55 -9.35
CA SER A 266 11.58 -19.17 -10.06
C SER A 266 10.90 -18.22 -11.05
N GLY A 267 11.25 -16.91 -11.00
CA GLY A 267 10.62 -15.90 -11.83
C GLY A 267 9.17 -15.59 -11.44
N HIS A 268 8.84 -15.70 -10.15
CA HIS A 268 7.51 -15.39 -9.65
C HIS A 268 7.09 -13.97 -10.06
N ALA A 269 5.85 -13.85 -10.52
CA ALA A 269 5.34 -12.59 -11.07
C ALA A 269 5.16 -11.49 -10.02
N ASP A 270 4.93 -11.87 -8.76
CA ASP A 270 4.68 -10.94 -7.68
C ASP A 270 5.03 -11.49 -6.30
N SER A 271 5.35 -10.60 -5.36
CA SER A 271 5.66 -10.96 -3.99
C SER A 271 5.33 -9.83 -3.02
N PHE A 272 5.02 -10.20 -1.80
CA PHE A 272 4.81 -9.25 -0.70
C PHE A 272 5.21 -9.88 0.63
N VAL A 273 5.55 -9.03 1.60
CA VAL A 273 5.84 -9.46 2.97
C VAL A 273 4.69 -9.03 3.87
N SER A 274 4.14 -9.98 4.61
CA SER A 274 3.09 -9.73 5.59
C SER A 274 3.32 -10.58 6.83
N ASN A 275 3.14 -9.99 8.02
CA ASN A 275 3.33 -10.67 9.30
C ASN A 275 4.67 -11.41 9.46
N GLY A 276 5.74 -10.88 8.84
CA GLY A 276 7.06 -11.48 8.87
C GLY A 276 7.27 -12.66 7.90
N PHE A 277 6.29 -12.97 7.06
CA PHE A 277 6.38 -13.99 6.03
C PHE A 277 6.47 -13.34 4.65
N LEU A 278 7.35 -13.88 3.81
CA LEU A 278 7.40 -13.56 2.39
C LEU A 278 6.45 -14.50 1.65
N TYR A 279 5.51 -13.90 0.93
CA TYR A 279 4.60 -14.61 0.03
C TYR A 279 5.03 -14.35 -1.40
N THR A 280 5.14 -15.40 -2.20
CA THR A 280 5.40 -15.30 -3.64
C THR A 280 4.19 -15.84 -4.39
N ILE A 281 3.84 -15.20 -5.48
CA ILE A 281 2.71 -15.61 -6.33
C ILE A 281 3.32 -16.14 -7.63
N SER A 282 3.09 -17.42 -7.93
CA SER A 282 3.54 -18.02 -9.18
C SER A 282 2.76 -17.47 -10.39
N GLU A 283 3.28 -17.67 -11.60
CA GLU A 283 2.57 -17.31 -12.83
C GLU A 283 1.20 -18.03 -12.95
N GLU A 284 1.04 -19.18 -12.28
CA GLU A 284 -0.22 -19.93 -12.21
C GLU A 284 -1.19 -19.38 -11.15
N GLY A 285 -0.78 -18.35 -10.41
CA GLY A 285 -1.60 -17.70 -9.37
C GLY A 285 -1.63 -18.45 -8.03
N GLU A 286 -0.74 -19.43 -7.84
CA GLU A 286 -0.59 -20.11 -6.56
C GLU A 286 0.25 -19.27 -5.59
N CYS A 287 -0.25 -19.07 -4.38
CA CYS A 287 0.48 -18.42 -3.29
C CYS A 287 1.35 -19.46 -2.56
N VAL A 288 2.65 -19.26 -2.55
CA VAL A 288 3.65 -20.14 -1.91
C VAL A 288 4.28 -19.46 -0.72
#